data_20170ad1ec2db08abdb1e8d8ffb81a47
#
_entry.id   20170ad1ec2db08abdb1e8d8ffb81a47
#
_cell.length_a   1.000
_cell.length_b   1.000
_cell.length_c   1.000
_cell.angle_alpha   90.00
_cell.angle_beta   90.00
_cell.angle_gamma   90.00
#
_symmetry.space_group_name_H-M   'P 1'
#
loop_
_entity.id
_entity.type
_entity.pdbx_description
1 polymer ?
#
loop_
_entity_poly.entity_id
_entity_poly.type
_entity_poly.pdbx_seq_one_letter_code
_entity_poly.pdbx_strand_id
1 'polypeptide(L)'
;MHCGVNAAVVAEHLWYLLVNEASGEDAFYRHGSYWCRCSALMITGEYPFLSLHMVKDAIKVLREKNIIRKGCFNENRFDHTSWYTFTDYGEKMMGDGLE
;
A
#
# COMPACT_ATOMS: atom_id res chain seq x y z
N MET A 1 1.14 -10.52 12.61
CA MET A 1 1.51 -10.51 11.18
C MET A 1 2.87 -11.15 11.00
N HIS A 2 3.01 -11.99 9.99
CA HIS A 2 4.22 -12.82 9.80
C HIS A 2 5.23 -12.22 8.83
N CYS A 3 5.07 -10.94 8.49
CA CYS A 3 5.90 -10.28 7.47
C CYS A 3 7.03 -9.44 8.06
N GLY A 4 7.14 -9.38 9.38
CA GLY A 4 8.09 -8.52 10.06
C GLY A 4 7.51 -7.14 10.39
N VAL A 5 8.19 -6.41 11.27
CA VAL A 5 7.70 -5.15 11.82
C VAL A 5 7.60 -4.06 10.73
N ASN A 6 8.61 -3.94 9.88
CA ASN A 6 8.60 -2.90 8.84
C ASN A 6 7.48 -3.13 7.84
N ALA A 7 7.24 -4.37 7.43
CA ALA A 7 6.15 -4.69 6.53
C ALA A 7 4.79 -4.42 7.18
N ALA A 8 4.65 -4.69 8.47
CA ALA A 8 3.42 -4.40 9.21
C ALA A 8 3.13 -2.90 9.24
N VAL A 9 4.13 -2.08 9.50
CA VAL A 9 3.97 -0.62 9.52
C VAL A 9 3.55 -0.10 8.14
N VAL A 10 4.20 -0.57 7.09
CA VAL A 10 3.87 -0.16 5.72
C VAL A 10 2.46 -0.61 5.35
N ALA A 11 2.09 -1.84 5.69
CA ALA A 11 0.74 -2.36 5.42
C ALA A 11 -0.33 -1.53 6.12
N GLU A 12 -0.12 -1.18 7.39
CA GLU A 12 -1.06 -0.35 8.12
C GLU A 12 -1.22 1.03 7.50
N HIS A 13 -0.12 1.63 7.04
CA HIS A 13 -0.17 2.93 6.39
C HIS A 13 -0.94 2.87 5.07
N LEU A 14 -0.68 1.87 4.25
CA LEU A 14 -1.41 1.69 2.99
C LEU A 14 -2.89 1.42 3.24
N TRP A 15 -3.21 0.63 4.26
CA TRP A 15 -4.60 0.37 4.65
C TRP A 15 -5.31 1.64 5.09
N TYR A 16 -4.64 2.45 5.90
CA TYR A 16 -5.17 3.74 6.33
C TYR A 16 -5.49 4.65 5.14
N LEU A 17 -4.55 4.77 4.19
CA LEU A 17 -4.76 5.58 2.99
C LEU A 17 -5.94 5.05 2.17
N LEU A 18 -6.03 3.74 2.01
CA LEU A 18 -7.09 3.13 1.22
C LEU A 18 -8.47 3.38 1.83
N VAL A 19 -8.59 3.18 3.14
CA VAL A 19 -9.88 3.29 3.83
C VAL A 19 -10.29 4.75 4.02
N ASN A 20 -9.37 5.63 4.35
CA ASN A 20 -9.69 7.01 4.74
C ASN A 20 -9.56 8.03 3.62
N GLU A 21 -8.72 7.79 2.63
CA GLU A 21 -8.48 8.77 1.56
C GLU A 21 -8.96 8.29 0.19
N ALA A 22 -8.80 7.03 -0.14
CA ALA A 22 -9.12 6.50 -1.46
C ALA A 22 -10.54 5.93 -1.57
N SER A 23 -11.06 5.35 -0.50
CA SER A 23 -12.37 4.69 -0.52
C SER A 23 -13.49 5.71 -0.76
N GLY A 24 -14.34 5.40 -1.73
CA GLY A 24 -15.44 6.28 -2.09
C GLY A 24 -15.08 7.37 -3.10
N GLU A 25 -13.82 7.53 -3.44
CA GLU A 25 -13.37 8.53 -4.41
C GLU A 25 -13.20 7.90 -5.79
N ASP A 26 -13.96 8.37 -6.77
CA ASP A 26 -13.91 7.82 -8.14
C ASP A 26 -12.51 7.89 -8.75
N ALA A 27 -11.74 8.90 -8.40
CA ALA A 27 -10.38 9.06 -8.90
C ALA A 27 -9.46 7.89 -8.54
N PHE A 28 -9.78 7.17 -7.47
CA PHE A 28 -8.99 6.04 -6.99
C PHE A 28 -9.63 4.69 -7.29
N TYR A 29 -10.73 4.66 -8.05
CA TYR A 29 -11.40 3.41 -8.40
C TYR A 29 -10.93 2.93 -9.78
N ARG A 30 -10.32 1.75 -9.84
CA ARG A 30 -9.78 1.16 -11.07
C ARG A 30 -9.98 -0.35 -11.03
N HIS A 31 -10.45 -0.91 -12.13
CA HIS A 31 -10.55 -2.37 -12.31
C HIS A 31 -11.30 -3.07 -11.17
N GLY A 32 -12.37 -2.47 -10.69
CA GLY A 32 -13.24 -3.07 -9.67
C GLY A 32 -12.74 -2.90 -8.24
N SER A 33 -11.71 -2.12 -8.01
CA SER A 33 -11.16 -1.90 -6.67
C SER A 33 -10.73 -0.45 -6.47
N TYR A 34 -10.70 -0.05 -5.22
CA TYR A 34 -10.09 1.22 -4.85
C TYR A 34 -8.61 1.03 -4.61
N TRP A 35 -7.80 1.97 -5.10
CA TRP A 35 -6.35 1.94 -5.03
C TRP A 35 -5.86 3.19 -4.33
N CYS A 36 -4.91 3.06 -3.42
CA CYS A 36 -4.22 4.23 -2.86
C CYS A 36 -2.99 4.55 -3.71
N ARG A 37 -2.73 5.85 -3.87
CA ARG A 37 -1.59 6.33 -4.64
C ARG A 37 -0.52 6.81 -3.66
N CYS A 38 0.60 6.10 -3.63
CA CYS A 38 1.65 6.38 -2.66
C CYS A 38 2.99 5.87 -3.16
N SER A 39 4.03 6.70 -3.09
CA SER A 39 5.39 6.26 -3.40
C SER A 39 6.10 5.81 -2.11
N ALA A 40 7.14 5.00 -2.28
CA ALA A 40 7.99 4.60 -1.15
C ALA A 40 8.59 5.83 -0.45
N LEU A 41 8.92 6.86 -1.21
CA LEU A 41 9.49 8.09 -0.66
C LEU A 41 8.48 8.84 0.23
N MET A 42 7.20 8.83 -0.14
CA MET A 42 6.14 9.41 0.69
C MET A 42 6.03 8.71 2.03
N ILE A 43 6.18 7.38 2.03
CA ILE A 43 6.14 6.58 3.27
C ILE A 43 7.32 6.95 4.18
N THR A 44 8.51 7.13 3.62
CA THR A 44 9.66 7.55 4.43
C THR A 44 9.44 8.91 5.07
N GLY A 45 8.71 9.80 4.42
CA GLY A 45 8.37 11.09 4.99
C GLY A 45 7.46 10.99 6.21
N GLU A 46 6.57 10.00 6.22
CA GLU A 46 5.65 9.76 7.35
C GLU A 46 6.32 8.98 8.49
N TYR A 47 7.30 8.15 8.16
CA TYR A 47 7.97 7.27 9.13
C TYR A 47 9.48 7.47 9.04
N PRO A 48 10.02 8.51 9.70
CA PRO A 48 11.45 8.85 9.58
C PRO A 48 12.41 7.74 10.00
N PHE A 49 11.94 6.79 10.82
CA PHE A 49 12.77 5.67 11.24
C PHE A 49 12.93 4.59 10.16
N LEU A 50 12.18 4.70 9.05
CA LEU A 50 12.27 3.78 7.92
C LEU A 50 13.06 4.44 6.79
N SER A 51 14.14 3.78 6.34
CA SER A 51 14.87 4.24 5.16
C SER A 51 14.08 3.86 3.89
N LEU A 52 14.42 4.49 2.78
CA LEU A 52 13.82 4.17 1.50
C LEU A 52 14.01 2.69 1.15
N HIS A 53 15.19 2.15 1.42
CA HIS A 53 15.50 0.73 1.18
C HIS A 53 14.58 -0.18 2.02
N MET A 54 14.40 0.15 3.29
CA MET A 54 13.55 -0.61 4.20
C MET A 54 12.09 -0.61 3.73
N VAL A 55 11.59 0.55 3.27
CA VAL A 55 10.23 0.67 2.75
C VAL A 55 10.05 -0.16 1.48
N LYS A 56 11.01 -0.09 0.55
CA LYS A 56 10.97 -0.87 -0.69
C LYS A 56 10.97 -2.37 -0.41
N ASP A 57 11.79 -2.82 0.54
CA ASP A 57 11.83 -4.22 0.95
C ASP A 57 10.51 -4.65 1.58
N ALA A 58 9.92 -3.80 2.43
CA ALA A 58 8.63 -4.09 3.04
C ALA A 58 7.54 -4.25 1.99
N ILE A 59 7.49 -3.37 1.00
CA ILE A 59 6.52 -3.45 -0.10
C ILE A 59 6.74 -4.74 -0.89
N LYS A 60 7.99 -5.10 -1.16
CA LYS A 60 8.33 -6.33 -1.87
C LYS A 60 7.82 -7.55 -1.12
N VAL A 61 8.05 -7.60 0.20
CA VAL A 61 7.56 -8.70 1.04
C VAL A 61 6.03 -8.81 0.99
N LEU A 62 5.34 -7.68 1.11
CA LEU A 62 3.88 -7.66 1.07
C LEU A 62 3.34 -8.14 -0.28
N ARG A 63 4.02 -7.81 -1.38
CA ARG A 63 3.63 -8.28 -2.71
C ARG A 63 3.90 -9.77 -2.88
N GLU A 64 5.07 -10.24 -2.43
CA GLU A 64 5.44 -11.66 -2.52
C GLU A 64 4.51 -12.55 -1.71
N LYS A 65 4.01 -12.05 -0.58
CA LYS A 65 3.05 -12.78 0.25
C LYS A 65 1.60 -12.60 -0.21
N ASN A 66 1.41 -11.94 -1.34
CA ASN A 66 0.10 -11.74 -1.96
C ASN A 66 -0.87 -10.96 -1.05
N ILE A 67 -0.34 -10.04 -0.27
CA ILE A 67 -1.14 -9.18 0.62
C ILE A 67 -1.61 -7.93 -0.13
N ILE A 68 -0.72 -7.34 -0.94
CA ILE A 68 -1.04 -6.16 -1.74
C ILE A 68 -0.74 -6.40 -3.22
N ARG A 69 -1.36 -5.59 -4.06
CA ARG A 69 -1.08 -5.53 -5.50
C ARG A 69 -0.62 -4.14 -5.86
N LYS A 70 0.27 -4.05 -6.83
CA LYS A 70 0.79 -2.79 -7.35
C LYS A 70 0.21 -2.52 -8.74
N GLY A 71 -0.14 -1.26 -8.98
CA GLY A 71 -0.59 -0.82 -10.30
C GLY A 71 0.02 0.52 -10.66
N CYS A 72 -0.23 0.96 -11.88
CA CYS A 72 0.19 2.25 -12.37
C CYS A 72 -0.94 2.82 -13.23
N PHE A 73 -1.63 3.82 -12.71
CA PHE A 73 -2.80 4.41 -13.36
C PHE A 73 -2.64 5.92 -13.55
N ASN A 74 -1.40 6.37 -13.64
CA ASN A 74 -1.08 7.79 -13.80
C ASN A 74 -1.38 8.24 -15.23
N GLU A 75 -2.04 9.38 -15.36
CA GLU A 75 -2.35 9.96 -16.67
C GLU A 75 -1.10 10.51 -17.33
N ASN A 76 -0.20 11.08 -16.54
CA ASN A 76 1.06 11.61 -17.05
C ASN A 76 2.09 10.48 -17.09
N ARG A 77 2.62 10.19 -18.29
CA ARG A 77 3.61 9.13 -18.50
C ARG A 77 4.94 9.37 -17.75
N PHE A 78 5.20 10.60 -17.34
CA PHE A 78 6.40 10.95 -16.55
C PHE A 78 6.19 10.78 -15.06
N ASP A 79 4.96 10.53 -14.62
CA ASP A 79 4.65 10.28 -13.22
C ASP A 79 4.74 8.79 -12.96
N HIS A 80 5.71 8.40 -12.14
CA HIS A 80 5.98 7.01 -11.80
C HIS A 80 5.49 6.62 -10.41
N THR A 81 4.63 7.43 -9.81
CA THR A 81 4.05 7.11 -8.50
C THR A 81 3.25 5.82 -8.59
N SER A 82 3.54 4.89 -7.68
CA SER A 82 2.88 3.59 -7.66
C SER A 82 1.51 3.69 -6.98
N TRP A 83 0.62 2.82 -7.40
CA TRP A 83 -0.71 2.66 -6.82
C TRP A 83 -0.78 1.28 -6.19
N TYR A 84 -1.39 1.17 -5.02
CA TYR A 84 -1.49 -0.08 -4.29
C TYR A 84 -2.93 -0.35 -3.85
N THR A 85 -3.30 -1.62 -3.88
CA THR A 85 -4.54 -2.10 -3.29
C THR A 85 -4.27 -3.40 -2.57
N PHE A 86 -5.15 -3.80 -1.68
CA PHE A 86 -5.04 -5.06 -0.99
C PHE A 86 -5.73 -6.16 -1.78
N THR A 87 -5.17 -7.37 -1.76
CA THR A 87 -5.82 -8.57 -2.28
C THR A 87 -6.95 -8.97 -1.33
N ASP A 88 -7.82 -9.89 -1.76
CA ASP A 88 -8.86 -10.41 -0.87
C ASP A 88 -8.24 -11.00 0.39
N TYR A 89 -7.15 -11.72 0.24
CA TYR A 89 -6.40 -12.26 1.37
C TYR A 89 -5.86 -11.15 2.27
N GLY A 90 -5.29 -10.10 1.68
CA GLY A 90 -4.76 -8.96 2.41
C GLY A 90 -5.84 -8.19 3.15
N GLU A 91 -6.99 -7.97 2.52
CA GLU A 91 -8.12 -7.29 3.16
C GLU A 91 -8.60 -8.05 4.39
N LYS A 92 -8.72 -9.37 4.26
CA LYS A 92 -9.13 -10.21 5.38
C LYS A 92 -8.11 -10.14 6.51
N MET A 93 -6.83 -10.18 6.18
CA MET A 93 -5.77 -10.11 7.16
C MET A 93 -5.77 -8.77 7.90
N MET A 94 -5.96 -7.66 7.20
CA MET A 94 -6.01 -6.34 7.83
C MET A 94 -7.27 -6.15 8.67
N GLY A 95 -8.40 -6.69 8.23
CA GLY A 95 -9.66 -6.60 8.97
C GLY A 95 -9.66 -7.44 10.24
N ASP A 96 -9.05 -8.64 10.20
CA ASP A 96 -9.07 -9.59 11.31
C ASP A 96 -7.78 -9.61 12.11
N GLY A 97 -6.66 -9.39 11.46
CA GLY A 97 -5.33 -9.63 12.01
C GLY A 97 -4.71 -8.49 12.78
N LEU A 98 -5.36 -7.33 12.83
CA LEU A 98 -4.86 -6.17 13.57
C LEU A 98 -5.36 -6.16 15.02
N GLU A 99 -6.14 -7.13 15.37
CA GLU A 99 -6.68 -7.25 16.72
C GLU A 99 -5.71 -7.89 17.69
#